data_61151bb0642c1ae8fa849108c5f4f1a6
#
_entry.id   61151bb0642c1ae8fa849108c5f4f1a6
#
_cell.length_a   1.000
_cell.length_b   1.000
_cell.length_c   1.000
_cell.angle_alpha   90.00
_cell.angle_beta   90.00
_cell.angle_gamma   90.00
#
_symmetry.space_group_name_H-M   'P 1'
#
loop_
_entity.id
_entity.type
_entity.pdbx_description
1 polymer ?
#
loop_
_entity_poly.entity_id
_entity_poly.type
_entity_poly.pdbx_seq_one_letter_code
_entity_poly.pdbx_strand_id
1 'polypeptide(L)'
;MAAPNISFASVTLDCPNQEELADFYVALLGWRKERFDEEWLAVISPDSHICLLFQETDDYVPPVWPNEEGKQQQMTHLDFAASPKDKEAVKSHALACGASLASVQYFESSTVFIDPVGHPFCISFFG
;
A
#
# COMPACT_ATOMS: atom_id res chain seq x y z
N MET A 1 16.30 -0.78 31.89
CA MET A 1 17.10 0.04 30.96
C MET A 1 16.23 0.53 29.82
N ALA A 2 16.26 1.81 29.54
CA ALA A 2 15.51 2.39 28.43
C ALA A 2 16.25 2.16 27.11
N ALA A 3 15.50 1.94 26.04
CA ALA A 3 16.07 1.85 24.71
C ALA A 3 16.61 3.21 24.26
N PRO A 4 17.64 3.25 23.40
CA PRO A 4 18.03 4.51 22.76
C PRO A 4 16.87 5.06 21.95
N ASN A 5 16.95 6.33 21.62
CA ASN A 5 15.91 7.01 20.88
C ASN A 5 15.91 6.56 19.42
N ILE A 6 14.94 5.73 19.05
CA ILE A 6 14.77 5.20 17.68
C ILE A 6 13.36 5.56 17.24
N SER A 7 13.24 6.18 16.08
CA SER A 7 11.93 6.55 15.54
C SER A 7 11.60 5.73 14.29
N PHE A 8 10.31 5.60 14.02
CA PHE A 8 9.84 4.96 12.81
C PHE A 8 9.98 5.95 11.64
N ALA A 9 10.63 5.54 10.56
CA ALA A 9 10.89 6.43 9.44
C ALA A 9 9.93 6.23 8.28
N SER A 10 9.78 4.99 7.79
CA SER A 10 9.01 4.74 6.58
C SER A 10 8.66 3.27 6.45
N VAL A 11 7.72 3.00 5.53
CA VAL A 11 7.47 1.64 5.01
C VAL A 11 7.96 1.64 3.57
N THR A 12 8.75 0.65 3.19
CA THR A 12 9.26 0.51 1.82
C THR A 12 8.59 -0.68 1.15
N LEU A 13 8.06 -0.45 -0.05
CA LEU A 13 7.44 -1.49 -0.86
C LEU A 13 8.33 -1.78 -2.07
N ASP A 14 8.56 -3.05 -2.34
CA ASP A 14 9.27 -3.46 -3.55
C ASP A 14 8.37 -3.33 -4.77
N CYS A 15 8.97 -3.03 -5.90
CA CYS A 15 8.22 -2.84 -7.15
C CYS A 15 9.16 -2.98 -8.36
N PRO A 16 8.61 -3.26 -9.54
CA PRO A 16 9.40 -3.23 -10.76
C PRO A 16 9.63 -1.81 -11.28
N ASN A 17 8.76 -0.86 -10.94
CA ASN A 17 8.85 0.53 -11.38
C ASN A 17 8.31 1.44 -10.29
N GLN A 18 9.16 2.23 -9.68
CA GLN A 18 8.75 3.06 -8.53
C GLN A 18 7.80 4.20 -8.91
N GLU A 19 7.94 4.80 -10.09
CA GLU A 19 7.02 5.86 -10.52
C GLU A 19 5.59 5.34 -10.66
N GLU A 20 5.42 4.17 -11.25
CA GLU A 20 4.11 3.56 -11.43
C GLU A 20 3.42 3.30 -10.09
N LEU A 21 4.14 2.70 -9.15
CA LEU A 21 3.56 2.39 -7.86
C LEU A 21 3.32 3.65 -7.01
N ALA A 22 4.26 4.58 -7.04
CA ALA A 22 4.08 5.85 -6.34
C ALA A 22 2.87 6.61 -6.85
N ASP A 23 2.69 6.68 -8.18
CA ASP A 23 1.55 7.37 -8.77
C ASP A 23 0.22 6.75 -8.38
N PHE A 24 0.18 5.43 -8.24
CA PHE A 24 -1.02 4.76 -7.73
C PHE A 24 -1.38 5.25 -6.32
N TYR A 25 -0.41 5.26 -5.40
CA TYR A 25 -0.68 5.68 -4.03
C TYR A 25 -0.96 7.18 -3.91
N VAL A 26 -0.36 8.01 -4.76
CA VAL A 26 -0.75 9.43 -4.87
C VAL A 26 -2.23 9.54 -5.25
N ALA A 27 -2.66 8.80 -6.26
CA ALA A 27 -4.05 8.84 -6.71
C ALA A 27 -5.01 8.29 -5.65
N LEU A 28 -4.64 7.17 -5.03
CA LEU A 28 -5.48 6.53 -4.02
C LEU A 28 -5.66 7.39 -2.78
N LEU A 29 -4.56 7.93 -2.25
CA LEU A 29 -4.54 8.55 -0.94
C LEU A 29 -4.62 10.08 -0.98
N GLY A 30 -4.32 10.68 -2.12
CA GLY A 30 -4.24 12.13 -2.23
C GLY A 30 -3.01 12.71 -1.54
N TRP A 31 -1.99 11.89 -1.30
CA TRP A 31 -0.76 12.33 -0.65
C TRP A 31 0.21 12.88 -1.68
N ARG A 32 1.27 13.59 -1.22
CA ARG A 32 2.23 14.19 -2.13
C ARG A 32 3.35 13.23 -2.48
N LYS A 33 3.84 13.32 -3.70
CA LYS A 33 5.01 12.58 -4.16
C LYS A 33 6.24 13.46 -4.02
N GLU A 34 7.34 12.89 -3.53
CA GLU A 34 8.58 13.62 -3.34
C GLU A 34 9.76 12.71 -3.67
N ARG A 35 10.62 13.18 -4.56
CA ARG A 35 11.84 12.44 -4.90
C ARG A 35 12.99 12.97 -4.05
N PHE A 36 13.59 12.07 -3.27
CA PHE A 36 14.73 12.43 -2.42
C PHE A 36 16.04 12.38 -3.19
N ASP A 37 16.23 11.36 -4.03
CA ASP A 37 17.41 11.19 -4.86
C ASP A 37 17.09 10.20 -6.00
N GLU A 38 18.13 9.71 -6.69
CA GLU A 38 17.93 8.79 -7.82
C GLU A 38 17.30 7.46 -7.41
N GLU A 39 17.53 7.02 -6.17
CA GLU A 39 17.04 5.72 -5.68
C GLU A 39 15.72 5.83 -4.92
N TRP A 40 15.47 6.95 -4.26
CA TRP A 40 14.37 7.03 -3.30
C TRP A 40 13.28 8.00 -3.73
N LEU A 41 12.13 7.42 -4.01
CA LEU A 41 10.90 8.13 -4.31
C LEU A 41 9.91 7.86 -3.17
N ALA A 42 9.28 8.91 -2.67
CA ALA A 42 8.38 8.81 -1.52
C ALA A 42 6.99 9.31 -1.84
N VAL A 43 6.01 8.78 -1.13
CA VAL A 43 4.65 9.32 -1.05
C VAL A 43 4.39 9.60 0.43
N ILE A 44 4.08 10.84 0.75
CA ILE A 44 4.10 11.33 2.13
C ILE A 44 2.73 11.88 2.51
N SER A 45 2.26 11.51 3.71
CA SER A 45 0.98 11.98 4.24
C SER A 45 0.99 13.50 4.46
N PRO A 46 -0.20 14.14 4.45
CA PRO A 46 -0.26 15.61 4.62
C PRO A 46 0.40 16.12 5.90
N ASP A 47 0.33 15.36 6.98
CA ASP A 47 0.95 15.72 8.26
C ASP A 47 2.42 15.29 8.35
N SER A 48 2.95 14.66 7.30
CA SER A 48 4.32 14.14 7.21
C SER A 48 4.63 13.03 8.23
N HIS A 49 3.61 12.43 8.86
CA HIS A 49 3.82 11.35 9.83
C HIS A 49 4.03 10.00 9.16
N ILE A 50 3.51 9.81 7.96
CA ILE A 50 3.62 8.53 7.25
C ILE A 50 4.33 8.76 5.93
N CYS A 51 5.37 7.96 5.70
CA CYS A 51 6.16 8.00 4.48
C CYS A 51 6.19 6.61 3.87
N LEU A 52 5.75 6.49 2.63
CA LEU A 52 5.90 5.27 1.84
C LEU A 52 7.06 5.48 0.89
N LEU A 53 7.99 4.54 0.87
CA LEU A 53 9.09 4.51 -0.09
C LEU A 53 8.89 3.36 -1.06
N PHE A 54 9.48 3.46 -2.23
CA PHE A 54 9.33 2.47 -3.28
C PHE A 54 10.71 2.06 -3.77
N GLN A 55 11.04 0.78 -3.61
CA GLN A 55 12.34 0.26 -3.98
C GLN A 55 12.22 -0.54 -5.27
N GLU A 56 12.89 -0.10 -6.34
CA GLU A 56 12.92 -0.87 -7.57
C GLU A 56 13.78 -2.10 -7.37
N THR A 57 13.21 -3.25 -7.71
CA THR A 57 13.84 -4.54 -7.50
C THR A 57 13.86 -5.28 -8.83
N ASP A 58 15.06 -5.64 -9.27
CA ASP A 58 15.22 -6.52 -10.43
C ASP A 58 14.62 -7.88 -10.08
N ASP A 59 14.02 -8.55 -11.06
CA ASP A 59 13.40 -9.84 -10.84
C ASP A 59 12.28 -9.81 -9.79
N TYR A 60 11.55 -8.70 -9.73
CA TYR A 60 10.44 -8.56 -8.80
C TYR A 60 9.41 -9.67 -8.99
N VAL A 61 9.05 -10.34 -7.90
CA VAL A 61 8.02 -11.38 -7.89
C VAL A 61 6.86 -10.87 -7.03
N PRO A 62 5.69 -10.62 -7.64
CA PRO A 62 4.56 -10.15 -6.85
C PRO A 62 4.08 -11.21 -5.86
N PRO A 63 3.67 -10.79 -4.65
CA PRO A 63 3.06 -11.73 -3.72
C PRO A 63 1.69 -12.17 -4.20
N VAL A 64 1.18 -13.23 -3.62
CA VAL A 64 -0.16 -13.73 -3.95
C VAL A 64 -1.09 -13.58 -2.75
N TRP A 65 -2.37 -13.40 -3.05
CA TRP A 65 -3.43 -13.39 -2.07
C TRP A 65 -4.60 -14.24 -2.59
N PRO A 66 -5.08 -15.24 -1.85
CA PRO A 66 -4.55 -15.68 -0.54
C PRO A 66 -3.21 -16.40 -0.69
N ASN A 67 -2.53 -16.61 0.44
CA ASN A 67 -1.24 -17.26 0.45
C ASN A 67 -1.31 -18.66 -0.14
N GLU A 68 -0.34 -19.02 -0.98
CA GLU A 68 -0.21 -20.34 -1.60
C GLU A 68 1.19 -20.88 -1.37
N GLU A 69 1.27 -22.20 -1.13
CA GLU A 69 2.56 -22.87 -1.01
C GLU A 69 3.37 -22.72 -2.29
N GLY A 70 4.65 -22.40 -2.15
CA GLY A 70 5.56 -22.26 -3.28
C GLY A 70 5.47 -20.92 -4.00
N LYS A 71 4.57 -20.03 -3.59
CA LYS A 71 4.43 -18.71 -4.15
C LYS A 71 5.02 -17.66 -3.22
N GLN A 72 5.29 -16.48 -3.77
CA GLN A 72 5.83 -15.37 -2.98
C GLN A 72 4.81 -14.93 -1.93
N GLN A 73 5.22 -14.98 -0.67
CA GLN A 73 4.39 -14.54 0.44
C GLN A 73 4.41 -13.02 0.56
N GLN A 74 3.29 -12.42 0.95
CA GLN A 74 3.21 -10.97 1.08
C GLN A 74 4.06 -10.41 2.21
N MET A 75 4.33 -11.16 3.25
CA MET A 75 5.10 -10.81 4.45
C MET A 75 4.50 -9.65 5.26
N THR A 76 4.12 -8.58 4.61
CA THR A 76 3.58 -7.35 5.21
C THR A 76 2.55 -6.75 4.26
N HIS A 77 1.51 -6.14 4.79
CA HIS A 77 0.57 -5.38 3.98
C HIS A 77 0.19 -4.08 4.68
N LEU A 78 -0.32 -3.15 3.90
CA LEU A 78 -0.78 -1.87 4.44
C LEU A 78 -2.26 -1.96 4.79
N ASP A 79 -2.63 -1.34 5.90
CA ASP A 79 -4.02 -1.19 6.31
C ASP A 79 -4.36 0.30 6.33
N PHE A 80 -5.44 0.64 5.64
CA PHE A 80 -6.01 1.97 5.68
C PHE A 80 -7.38 1.91 6.34
N ALA A 81 -7.93 3.04 6.68
CA ALA A 81 -9.25 3.13 7.29
C ALA A 81 -10.08 4.21 6.61
N ALA A 82 -11.38 3.96 6.53
CA ALA A 82 -12.33 4.92 6.01
C ALA A 82 -13.66 4.76 6.73
N SER A 83 -14.52 5.76 6.62
CA SER A 83 -15.84 5.69 7.25
C SER A 83 -16.73 4.66 6.55
N PRO A 84 -17.55 3.89 7.30
CA PRO A 84 -18.48 2.96 6.69
C PRO A 84 -19.45 3.61 5.71
N LYS A 85 -19.81 4.86 5.92
CA LYS A 85 -20.72 5.59 5.02
C LYS A 85 -20.11 5.84 3.65
N ASP A 86 -18.79 5.81 3.53
CA ASP A 86 -18.07 6.07 2.29
C ASP A 86 -17.63 4.78 1.58
N LYS A 87 -18.04 3.62 2.08
CA LYS A 87 -17.56 2.32 1.62
C LYS A 87 -17.64 2.16 0.10
N GLU A 88 -18.79 2.41 -0.50
CA GLU A 88 -18.97 2.23 -1.94
C GLU A 88 -18.14 3.23 -2.74
N ALA A 89 -18.08 4.48 -2.29
CA ALA A 89 -17.26 5.51 -2.94
C ALA A 89 -15.77 5.17 -2.88
N VAL A 90 -15.30 4.67 -1.73
CA VAL A 90 -13.90 4.28 -1.55
C VAL A 90 -13.55 3.10 -2.44
N LYS A 91 -14.41 2.09 -2.50
CA LYS A 91 -14.18 0.93 -3.36
C LYS A 91 -14.11 1.35 -4.83
N SER A 92 -15.06 2.16 -5.29
CA SER A 92 -15.05 2.66 -6.67
C SER A 92 -13.79 3.47 -6.96
N HIS A 93 -13.37 4.30 -6.02
CA HIS A 93 -12.16 5.11 -6.15
C HIS A 93 -10.91 4.23 -6.29
N ALA A 94 -10.76 3.24 -5.41
CA ALA A 94 -9.60 2.35 -5.46
C ALA A 94 -9.50 1.64 -6.81
N LEU A 95 -10.62 1.11 -7.31
CA LEU A 95 -10.65 0.45 -8.61
C LEU A 95 -10.32 1.42 -9.75
N ALA A 96 -10.85 2.63 -9.70
CA ALA A 96 -10.57 3.65 -10.70
C ALA A 96 -9.09 4.06 -10.72
N CYS A 97 -8.41 4.01 -9.57
CA CYS A 97 -6.99 4.33 -9.47
C CYS A 97 -6.09 3.21 -10.01
N GLY A 98 -6.62 2.02 -10.21
CA GLY A 98 -5.84 0.90 -10.74
C GLY A 98 -5.71 -0.30 -9.83
N ALA A 99 -6.31 -0.28 -8.63
CA ALA A 99 -6.35 -1.46 -7.78
C ALA A 99 -7.32 -2.48 -8.33
N SER A 100 -7.12 -3.74 -7.99
CA SER A 100 -8.12 -4.78 -8.22
C SER A 100 -8.64 -5.28 -6.86
N LEU A 101 -9.85 -5.82 -6.87
CA LEU A 101 -10.45 -6.41 -5.69
C LEU A 101 -9.89 -7.82 -5.55
N ALA A 102 -9.39 -8.18 -4.38
CA ALA A 102 -8.93 -9.54 -4.15
C ALA A 102 -10.09 -10.52 -4.27
N SER A 103 -9.83 -11.69 -4.88
CA SER A 103 -10.88 -12.68 -5.12
C SER A 103 -11.40 -13.33 -3.83
N VAL A 104 -10.57 -13.35 -2.78
CA VAL A 104 -10.96 -13.94 -1.49
C VAL A 104 -10.97 -12.84 -0.45
N GLN A 105 -12.11 -12.70 0.23
CA GLN A 105 -12.33 -11.72 1.28
C GLN A 105 -12.69 -12.46 2.57
N TYR A 106 -11.91 -12.24 3.61
CA TYR A 106 -12.09 -12.95 4.88
C TYR A 106 -12.85 -12.15 5.94
N PHE A 107 -12.94 -10.82 5.77
CA PHE A 107 -13.48 -9.95 6.84
C PHE A 107 -14.60 -9.07 6.30
N GLU A 108 -15.65 -8.91 7.10
CA GLU A 108 -16.78 -8.05 6.71
C GLU A 108 -16.44 -6.56 6.80
N SER A 109 -15.67 -6.18 7.81
CA SER A 109 -15.36 -4.77 8.06
C SER A 109 -14.14 -4.28 7.29
N SER A 110 -13.46 -5.17 6.59
CA SER A 110 -12.21 -4.85 5.89
C SER A 110 -12.24 -5.45 4.50
N THR A 111 -11.90 -4.66 3.50
CA THR A 111 -11.84 -5.12 2.10
C THR A 111 -10.39 -5.21 1.66
N VAL A 112 -10.02 -6.34 1.08
CA VAL A 112 -8.69 -6.57 0.55
C VAL A 112 -8.67 -6.18 -0.92
N PHE A 113 -7.73 -5.31 -1.27
CA PHE A 113 -7.42 -4.91 -2.65
C PHE A 113 -6.02 -5.35 -3.00
N ILE A 114 -5.74 -5.38 -4.29
CA ILE A 114 -4.39 -5.64 -4.81
C ILE A 114 -3.94 -4.40 -5.56
N ASP A 115 -2.77 -3.88 -5.25
CA ASP A 115 -2.26 -2.71 -5.97
C ASP A 115 -1.74 -3.11 -7.36
N PRO A 116 -1.37 -2.15 -8.22
CA PRO A 116 -0.98 -2.48 -9.61
C PRO A 116 0.20 -3.41 -9.76
N VAL A 117 1.03 -3.56 -8.73
CA VAL A 117 2.20 -4.45 -8.81
C VAL A 117 2.03 -5.72 -7.97
N GLY A 118 0.87 -5.91 -7.35
CA GLY A 118 0.52 -7.16 -6.69
C GLY A 118 0.52 -7.15 -5.17
N HIS A 119 0.87 -6.04 -4.52
CA HIS A 119 0.81 -6.00 -3.05
C HIS A 119 -0.63 -5.96 -2.57
N PRO A 120 -1.04 -6.87 -1.68
CA PRO A 120 -2.34 -6.72 -1.01
C PRO A 120 -2.32 -5.52 -0.08
N PHE A 121 -3.43 -4.82 0.00
CA PHE A 121 -3.66 -3.83 1.04
C PHE A 121 -5.14 -3.89 1.44
N CYS A 122 -5.41 -3.46 2.66
CA CYS A 122 -6.76 -3.50 3.19
C CYS A 122 -7.27 -2.09 3.45
N ILE A 123 -8.56 -1.89 3.25
CA ILE A 123 -9.24 -0.70 3.73
C ILE A 123 -10.32 -1.19 4.69
N SER A 124 -10.21 -0.79 5.94
CA SER A 124 -11.16 -1.15 6.99
C SER A 124 -12.18 -0.03 7.17
N PHE A 125 -13.44 -0.40 7.30
CA PHE A 125 -14.55 0.55 7.37
C PHE A 125 -15.13 0.53 8.78
N PHE A 126 -14.70 1.49 9.58
CA PHE A 126 -15.20 1.68 10.94
C PHE A 126 -15.16 3.17 11.28
N GLY A 127 -15.88 3.53 12.32
CA GLY A 127 -15.88 4.92 12.73
C GLY A 127 -16.98 5.28 13.69
#